data_a0a5042d0f1659cda532855837552123
#
_entry.id   a0a5042d0f1659cda532855837552123
#
_cell.length_a   1.000
_cell.length_b   1.000
_cell.length_c   1.000
_cell.angle_alpha   90.00
_cell.angle_beta   90.00
_cell.angle_gamma   90.00
#
_symmetry.space_group_name_H-M   'P 1'
#
loop_
_entity.id
_entity.type
_entity.pdbx_description
1 polymer ?
#
loop_
_entity_poly.entity_id
_entity_poly.type
_entity_poly.pdbx_seq_one_letter_code
_entity_poly.pdbx_strand_id
1 'polypeptide(L)'
;MSEMRRWTMSTGLAVLLLIGLLGSSPILAAEGKLKIGITQIVEHPALDAAKQGFIDELAAFGYDESKVVYDMQNAQGDFATAQAIAEKFVSGSVDLILAIATPTAQATANVTQTIPILITAVTDPVAAGLVESIERPGTNVTGTSDLTPVAKQLELLKAIRPETKRVGVLYNPGEANSVVQLELARDAAGELGLALVEIPVDNSSSVYQSAQSAVGRVDALYVPTDNTVVSALESVIIVAENAKLPLIVGETDSVRRGAMATISIDYYSLGRQTARMALQILEKNADPASMPIEYLENVELVLNLGAAKRMGVELPTELVAEASQIFD
;
A
#
# COMPACT_ATOMS: atom_id res chain seq x y z
N MET A 1 105.48 7.75 -33.27
CA MET A 1 104.93 8.24 -34.53
C MET A 1 103.49 8.57 -34.38
N SER A 2 103.30 9.87 -34.36
CA SER A 2 102.30 10.70 -35.01
C SER A 2 100.86 10.46 -34.59
N GLU A 3 100.36 11.40 -33.83
CA GLU A 3 99.49 12.54 -34.25
C GLU A 3 98.06 12.07 -34.45
N MET A 4 97.00 12.70 -34.09
CA MET A 4 96.74 14.18 -34.04
C MET A 4 95.36 14.40 -33.32
N ARG A 5 95.33 15.48 -32.60
CA ARG A 5 94.14 16.17 -32.06
C ARG A 5 93.10 16.42 -33.09
N ARG A 6 91.81 16.31 -32.69
CA ARG A 6 90.80 17.32 -33.12
C ARG A 6 89.70 17.50 -32.11
N TRP A 7 89.57 18.72 -31.64
CA TRP A 7 88.40 19.28 -30.98
C TRP A 7 87.20 19.33 -31.92
N THR A 8 86.01 19.01 -31.40
CA THR A 8 84.79 19.62 -31.90
C THR A 8 83.81 19.85 -30.75
N MET A 9 83.30 21.04 -30.81
CA MET A 9 82.44 21.69 -29.80
C MET A 9 81.12 20.99 -29.56
N SER A 10 80.77 21.00 -28.28
CA SER A 10 79.48 20.69 -27.76
C SER A 10 78.44 21.74 -28.19
N THR A 11 77.39 21.35 -28.79
CA THR A 11 76.14 22.12 -28.87
C THR A 11 75.08 21.37 -28.01
N GLY A 12 74.78 21.98 -26.89
CA GLY A 12 73.77 21.54 -26.00
C GLY A 12 72.34 21.72 -26.62
N LEU A 13 71.61 20.70 -26.74
CA LEU A 13 70.20 20.75 -27.11
C LEU A 13 69.38 20.54 -25.82
N ALA A 14 68.88 21.61 -25.30
CA ALA A 14 67.94 21.59 -24.17
C ALA A 14 66.56 21.12 -24.68
N VAL A 15 66.21 19.88 -24.42
CA VAL A 15 64.87 19.37 -24.64
C VAL A 15 64.01 19.79 -23.48
N LEU A 16 63.16 20.80 -23.66
CA LEU A 16 62.08 21.20 -22.76
C LEU A 16 60.99 20.09 -22.84
N LEU A 17 60.92 19.25 -21.79
CA LEU A 17 59.82 18.37 -21.55
C LEU A 17 58.58 19.18 -21.07
N LEU A 18 57.68 19.57 -21.98
CA LEU A 18 56.35 20.04 -21.64
C LEU A 18 55.54 18.82 -21.14
N ILE A 19 55.49 18.65 -19.81
CA ILE A 19 54.54 17.75 -19.17
C ILE A 19 53.17 18.43 -19.28
N GLY A 20 52.40 18.05 -20.28
CA GLY A 20 50.97 18.37 -20.37
C GLY A 20 50.24 17.76 -19.20
N LEU A 21 49.83 18.58 -18.21
CA LEU A 21 48.78 18.22 -17.26
C LEU A 21 47.49 18.05 -18.07
N LEU A 22 47.25 16.83 -18.52
CA LEU A 22 45.92 16.39 -18.86
C LEU A 22 45.10 16.35 -17.55
N GLY A 23 44.42 17.46 -17.30
CA GLY A 23 43.38 17.49 -16.27
C GLY A 23 42.37 16.40 -16.57
N SER A 24 42.45 15.31 -15.80
CA SER A 24 41.37 14.35 -15.69
C SER A 24 40.18 15.08 -15.07
N SER A 25 39.35 15.70 -15.90
CA SER A 25 38.00 16.05 -15.47
C SER A 25 37.36 14.73 -14.98
N PRO A 26 36.86 14.68 -13.76
CA PRO A 26 36.04 13.52 -13.40
C PRO A 26 34.88 13.49 -14.41
N ILE A 27 34.82 12.43 -15.20
CA ILE A 27 33.61 12.09 -15.90
C ILE A 27 32.62 11.83 -14.77
N LEU A 28 31.76 12.84 -14.47
CA LEU A 28 30.53 12.56 -13.77
C LEU A 28 29.82 11.54 -14.69
N ALA A 29 29.90 10.27 -14.31
CA ALA A 29 28.97 9.29 -14.82
C ALA A 29 27.60 9.91 -14.56
N ALA A 30 26.83 10.15 -15.59
CA ALA A 30 25.42 10.50 -15.42
C ALA A 30 24.83 9.26 -14.75
N GLU A 31 24.67 9.33 -13.42
CA GLU A 31 23.92 8.31 -12.68
C GLU A 31 22.56 8.26 -13.33
N GLY A 32 22.21 7.09 -13.88
CA GLY A 32 20.90 6.88 -14.49
C GLY A 32 19.85 7.17 -13.42
N LYS A 33 18.69 7.70 -13.84
CA LYS A 33 17.59 7.91 -12.89
C LYS A 33 17.23 6.58 -12.22
N LEU A 34 16.94 6.64 -10.92
CA LEU A 34 16.38 5.53 -10.16
C LEU A 34 15.06 5.08 -10.80
N LYS A 35 14.92 3.80 -11.03
CA LYS A 35 13.70 3.20 -11.61
C LYS A 35 12.89 2.53 -10.51
N ILE A 36 11.69 3.03 -10.24
CA ILE A 36 10.78 2.43 -9.27
C ILE A 36 9.57 1.85 -10.01
N GLY A 37 9.37 0.53 -9.90
CA GLY A 37 8.14 -0.12 -10.32
C GLY A 37 7.06 0.07 -9.27
N ILE A 38 5.88 0.56 -9.65
CA ILE A 38 4.72 0.66 -8.76
C ILE A 38 3.62 -0.22 -9.34
N THR A 39 3.18 -1.23 -8.57
CA THR A 39 2.06 -2.09 -8.94
C THR A 39 0.94 -1.99 -7.93
N GLN A 40 -0.29 -1.86 -8.43
CA GLN A 40 -1.51 -1.75 -7.65
C GLN A 40 -2.50 -2.81 -8.14
N ILE A 41 -3.19 -3.50 -7.22
CA ILE A 41 -4.11 -4.59 -7.62
C ILE A 41 -5.31 -4.06 -8.38
N VAL A 42 -5.90 -2.98 -7.91
CA VAL A 42 -7.08 -2.34 -8.49
C VAL A 42 -7.08 -0.85 -8.14
N GLU A 43 -7.77 -0.04 -8.90
CA GLU A 43 -7.91 1.39 -8.61
C GLU A 43 -9.06 1.62 -7.62
N HIS A 44 -8.75 2.20 -6.48
CA HIS A 44 -9.70 2.80 -5.54
C HIS A 44 -9.00 3.84 -4.64
N PRO A 45 -9.75 4.81 -4.07
CA PRO A 45 -9.17 5.99 -3.43
C PRO A 45 -8.12 5.71 -2.35
N ALA A 46 -8.31 4.71 -1.49
CA ALA A 46 -7.35 4.40 -0.43
C ALA A 46 -5.99 3.95 -0.99
N LEU A 47 -5.99 3.05 -1.99
CA LEU A 47 -4.74 2.61 -2.63
C LEU A 47 -4.07 3.75 -3.41
N ASP A 48 -4.87 4.61 -4.05
CA ASP A 48 -4.36 5.79 -4.77
C ASP A 48 -3.75 6.80 -3.79
N ALA A 49 -4.34 6.98 -2.61
CA ALA A 49 -3.80 7.82 -1.55
C ALA A 49 -2.46 7.28 -1.03
N ALA A 50 -2.33 5.98 -0.80
CA ALA A 50 -1.07 5.35 -0.38
C ALA A 50 0.02 5.54 -1.46
N LYS A 51 -0.31 5.31 -2.73
CA LYS A 51 0.59 5.56 -3.86
C LYS A 51 1.06 7.02 -3.89
N GLN A 52 0.11 7.96 -3.78
CA GLN A 52 0.41 9.38 -3.84
C GLN A 52 1.29 9.81 -2.66
N GLY A 53 0.97 9.35 -1.44
CA GLY A 53 1.77 9.62 -0.26
C GLY A 53 3.22 9.14 -0.39
N PHE A 54 3.42 7.97 -0.99
CA PHE A 54 4.75 7.45 -1.29
C PHE A 54 5.54 8.34 -2.25
N ILE A 55 4.92 8.75 -3.34
CA ILE A 55 5.55 9.60 -4.37
C ILE A 55 5.89 10.98 -3.79
N ASP A 56 4.94 11.60 -3.10
CA ASP A 56 5.10 12.95 -2.53
C ASP A 56 6.20 12.99 -1.47
N GLU A 57 6.29 11.97 -0.61
CA GLU A 57 7.32 11.91 0.41
C GLU A 57 8.71 11.70 -0.20
N LEU A 58 8.86 10.82 -1.20
CA LEU A 58 10.13 10.69 -1.92
C LEU A 58 10.54 12.00 -2.58
N ALA A 59 9.61 12.71 -3.22
CA ALA A 59 9.86 14.02 -3.82
C ALA A 59 10.27 15.06 -2.78
N ALA A 60 9.65 15.08 -1.60
CA ALA A 60 9.98 15.96 -0.48
C ALA A 60 11.42 15.76 0.03
N PHE A 61 11.96 14.52 -0.08
CA PHE A 61 13.34 14.18 0.23
C PHE A 61 14.28 14.29 -0.98
N GLY A 62 13.85 14.93 -2.06
CA GLY A 62 14.67 15.23 -3.22
C GLY A 62 14.78 14.11 -4.26
N TYR A 63 13.91 13.09 -4.18
CA TYR A 63 13.72 12.05 -5.20
C TYR A 63 12.55 12.40 -6.10
N ASP A 64 12.63 13.56 -6.73
CA ASP A 64 11.64 14.06 -7.69
C ASP A 64 11.84 13.46 -9.11
N GLU A 65 11.07 13.94 -10.07
CA GLU A 65 11.10 13.49 -11.48
C GLU A 65 12.49 13.69 -12.15
N SER A 66 13.37 14.51 -11.61
CA SER A 66 14.74 14.67 -12.12
C SER A 66 15.62 13.46 -11.78
N LYS A 67 15.33 12.76 -10.68
CA LYS A 67 16.10 11.63 -10.16
C LYS A 67 15.38 10.28 -10.29
N VAL A 68 14.05 10.26 -10.35
CA VAL A 68 13.25 9.02 -10.35
C VAL A 68 12.43 8.89 -11.62
N VAL A 69 12.32 7.68 -12.12
CA VAL A 69 11.35 7.28 -13.15
C VAL A 69 10.44 6.22 -12.54
N TYR A 70 9.15 6.49 -12.51
CA TYR A 70 8.13 5.55 -12.05
C TYR A 70 7.55 4.78 -13.24
N ASP A 71 7.58 3.44 -13.18
CA ASP A 71 6.77 2.56 -14.03
C ASP A 71 5.53 2.14 -13.24
N MET A 72 4.40 2.83 -13.44
CA MET A 72 3.16 2.63 -12.70
C MET A 72 2.24 1.69 -13.48
N GLN A 73 1.80 0.60 -12.84
CA GLN A 73 0.96 -0.42 -13.43
C GLN A 73 -0.22 -0.76 -12.51
N ASN A 74 -1.34 -1.12 -13.12
CA ASN A 74 -2.55 -1.56 -12.42
C ASN A 74 -2.97 -2.94 -12.93
N ALA A 75 -3.18 -3.89 -12.04
CA ALA A 75 -3.54 -5.26 -12.37
C ALA A 75 -5.04 -5.46 -12.62
N GLN A 76 -5.86 -4.44 -12.38
CA GLN A 76 -7.32 -4.44 -12.62
C GLN A 76 -8.07 -5.59 -11.92
N GLY A 77 -7.62 -5.96 -10.72
CA GLY A 77 -8.20 -7.04 -9.93
C GLY A 77 -7.79 -8.45 -10.36
N ASP A 78 -6.87 -8.58 -11.31
CA ASP A 78 -6.45 -9.88 -11.84
C ASP A 78 -5.03 -10.27 -11.39
N PHE A 79 -4.92 -11.40 -10.70
CA PHE A 79 -3.65 -11.87 -10.16
C PHE A 79 -2.64 -12.25 -11.25
N ALA A 80 -3.09 -12.82 -12.38
CA ALA A 80 -2.19 -13.18 -13.47
C ALA A 80 -1.61 -11.93 -14.14
N THR A 81 -2.41 -10.87 -14.25
CA THR A 81 -1.95 -9.55 -14.70
C THR A 81 -0.94 -8.96 -13.71
N ALA A 82 -1.17 -9.07 -12.40
CA ALA A 82 -0.21 -8.63 -11.38
C ALA A 82 1.14 -9.37 -11.52
N GLN A 83 1.11 -10.66 -11.80
CA GLN A 83 2.32 -11.45 -12.04
C GLN A 83 3.06 -11.00 -13.32
N ALA A 84 2.34 -10.76 -14.42
CA ALA A 84 2.94 -10.26 -15.67
C ALA A 84 3.57 -8.86 -15.48
N ILE A 85 2.96 -8.00 -14.65
CA ILE A 85 3.53 -6.70 -14.25
C ILE A 85 4.84 -6.89 -13.48
N ALA A 86 4.88 -7.81 -12.52
CA ALA A 86 6.08 -8.11 -11.77
C ALA A 86 7.22 -8.62 -12.68
N GLU A 87 6.92 -9.52 -13.61
CA GLU A 87 7.87 -10.00 -14.64
C GLU A 87 8.40 -8.86 -15.51
N LYS A 88 7.52 -7.91 -15.89
CA LYS A 88 7.92 -6.70 -16.61
C LYS A 88 8.93 -5.87 -15.80
N PHE A 89 8.71 -5.68 -14.50
CA PHE A 89 9.62 -4.92 -13.65
C PHE A 89 10.99 -5.60 -13.54
N VAL A 90 11.03 -6.92 -13.37
CA VAL A 90 12.27 -7.69 -13.33
C VAL A 90 13.03 -7.56 -14.65
N SER A 91 12.36 -7.75 -15.81
CA SER A 91 12.98 -7.60 -17.13
C SER A 91 13.42 -6.17 -17.42
N GLY A 92 12.70 -5.18 -16.91
CA GLY A 92 13.03 -3.75 -17.00
C GLY A 92 14.15 -3.31 -16.07
N SER A 93 14.64 -4.21 -15.20
CA SER A 93 15.69 -3.94 -14.20
C SER A 93 15.36 -2.69 -13.38
N VAL A 94 14.20 -2.70 -12.71
CA VAL A 94 13.87 -1.65 -11.74
C VAL A 94 14.74 -1.81 -10.49
N ASP A 95 15.05 -0.71 -9.83
CA ASP A 95 15.89 -0.70 -8.63
C ASP A 95 15.12 -1.04 -7.35
N LEU A 96 13.80 -0.79 -7.36
CA LEU A 96 12.90 -0.99 -6.24
C LEU A 96 11.48 -1.20 -6.76
N ILE A 97 10.69 -2.01 -6.05
CA ILE A 97 9.27 -2.21 -6.35
C ILE A 97 8.42 -1.75 -5.16
N LEU A 98 7.43 -0.90 -5.41
CA LEU A 98 6.32 -0.65 -4.49
C LEU A 98 5.15 -1.54 -4.90
N ALA A 99 4.81 -2.50 -4.05
CA ALA A 99 3.65 -3.37 -4.23
C ALA A 99 2.50 -2.93 -3.32
N ILE A 100 1.41 -2.47 -3.93
CA ILE A 100 0.26 -1.91 -3.23
C ILE A 100 -0.86 -2.94 -3.18
N ALA A 101 -1.23 -3.35 -1.99
CA ALA A 101 -2.16 -4.42 -1.63
C ALA A 101 -1.56 -5.84 -1.67
N THR A 102 -2.14 -6.73 -0.87
CA THR A 102 -1.65 -8.10 -0.65
C THR A 102 -1.48 -8.90 -1.95
N PRO A 103 -2.44 -8.92 -2.89
CA PRO A 103 -2.29 -9.75 -4.09
C PRO A 103 -1.11 -9.33 -4.98
N THR A 104 -0.84 -8.02 -5.13
CA THR A 104 0.33 -7.58 -5.91
C THR A 104 1.64 -7.84 -5.20
N ALA A 105 1.66 -7.74 -3.87
CA ALA A 105 2.82 -8.09 -3.07
C ALA A 105 3.17 -9.59 -3.24
N GLN A 106 2.17 -10.46 -3.17
CA GLN A 106 2.33 -11.90 -3.42
C GLN A 106 2.82 -12.18 -4.85
N ALA A 107 2.20 -11.56 -5.85
CA ALA A 107 2.61 -11.72 -7.25
C ALA A 107 4.06 -11.28 -7.46
N THR A 108 4.48 -10.17 -6.85
CA THR A 108 5.84 -9.64 -6.97
C THR A 108 6.87 -10.52 -6.25
N ALA A 109 6.58 -10.95 -5.02
CA ALA A 109 7.46 -11.82 -4.24
C ALA A 109 7.66 -13.21 -4.90
N ASN A 110 6.66 -13.70 -5.64
CA ASN A 110 6.77 -14.93 -6.42
C ASN A 110 7.72 -14.81 -7.61
N VAL A 111 7.95 -13.60 -8.14
CA VAL A 111 8.74 -13.37 -9.36
C VAL A 111 10.19 -12.97 -9.04
N THR A 112 10.44 -12.24 -7.95
CA THR A 112 11.78 -11.80 -7.59
C THR A 112 12.09 -11.97 -6.11
N GLN A 113 13.33 -12.42 -5.82
CA GLN A 113 13.90 -12.51 -4.47
C GLN A 113 15.11 -11.59 -4.30
N THR A 114 15.40 -10.74 -5.29
CA THR A 114 16.62 -9.90 -5.29
C THR A 114 16.32 -8.41 -5.37
N ILE A 115 15.29 -8.01 -6.09
CA ILE A 115 14.87 -6.60 -6.14
C ILE A 115 14.16 -6.30 -4.81
N PRO A 116 14.54 -5.24 -4.08
CA PRO A 116 13.82 -4.83 -2.88
C PRO A 116 12.33 -4.56 -3.18
N ILE A 117 11.45 -5.15 -2.36
CA ILE A 117 10.00 -4.95 -2.45
C ILE A 117 9.55 -4.21 -1.19
N LEU A 118 9.02 -3.02 -1.39
CA LEU A 118 8.28 -2.31 -0.36
C LEU A 118 6.79 -2.59 -0.52
N ILE A 119 6.18 -3.05 0.55
CA ILE A 119 4.72 -3.25 0.60
C ILE A 119 4.05 -2.07 1.28
N THR A 120 2.84 -1.73 0.83
CA THR A 120 1.92 -0.82 1.51
C THR A 120 0.49 -1.31 1.28
N ALA A 121 -0.42 -1.03 2.19
CA ALA A 121 -1.79 -1.56 2.15
C ALA A 121 -1.82 -3.10 2.09
N VAL A 122 -0.95 -3.74 2.86
CA VAL A 122 -0.89 -5.20 3.03
C VAL A 122 -1.27 -5.53 4.48
N THR A 123 -2.37 -6.21 4.67
CA THR A 123 -3.00 -6.40 5.98
C THR A 123 -2.14 -7.24 6.91
N ASP A 124 -1.78 -8.45 6.51
CA ASP A 124 -0.93 -9.36 7.29
C ASP A 124 0.14 -9.99 6.37
N PRO A 125 1.35 -9.42 6.33
CA PRO A 125 2.41 -9.92 5.46
C PRO A 125 2.94 -11.30 5.88
N VAL A 126 2.76 -11.73 7.14
CA VAL A 126 3.12 -13.08 7.58
C VAL A 126 2.10 -14.10 7.08
N ALA A 127 0.81 -13.87 7.31
CA ALA A 127 -0.25 -14.73 6.81
C ALA A 127 -0.28 -14.77 5.27
N ALA A 128 0.11 -13.69 4.60
CA ALA A 128 0.24 -13.63 3.14
C ALA A 128 1.47 -14.39 2.61
N GLY A 129 2.37 -14.89 3.48
CA GLY A 129 3.58 -15.62 3.10
C GLY A 129 4.68 -14.75 2.49
N LEU A 130 4.68 -13.45 2.80
CA LEU A 130 5.64 -12.48 2.25
C LEU A 130 6.89 -12.36 3.10
N VAL A 131 6.76 -12.52 4.42
CA VAL A 131 7.83 -12.36 5.39
C VAL A 131 7.77 -13.48 6.46
N GLU A 132 8.91 -13.75 7.12
CA GLU A 132 8.98 -14.76 8.17
C GLU A 132 8.36 -14.27 9.49
N SER A 133 8.58 -12.99 9.83
CA SER A 133 7.98 -12.31 10.98
C SER A 133 7.90 -10.80 10.74
N ILE A 134 7.13 -10.11 11.58
CA ILE A 134 7.00 -8.66 11.54
C ILE A 134 8.33 -7.98 11.91
N GLU A 135 9.00 -8.47 12.94
CA GLU A 135 10.25 -7.88 13.47
C GLU A 135 11.46 -8.18 12.58
N ARG A 136 11.45 -9.31 11.89
CA ARG A 136 12.52 -9.75 10.98
C ARG A 136 11.92 -10.41 9.75
N PRO A 137 11.71 -9.64 8.69
CA PRO A 137 11.10 -10.16 7.46
C PRO A 137 11.80 -11.37 6.85
N GLY A 138 13.14 -11.44 6.89
CA GLY A 138 13.91 -12.58 6.39
C GLY A 138 13.90 -12.75 4.87
N THR A 139 13.23 -11.87 4.13
CA THR A 139 13.07 -11.90 2.67
C THR A 139 13.47 -10.54 2.07
N ASN A 140 13.37 -10.39 0.74
CA ASN A 140 13.55 -9.09 0.08
C ASN A 140 12.33 -8.16 0.23
N VAL A 141 11.38 -8.49 1.09
CA VAL A 141 10.14 -7.72 1.34
C VAL A 141 10.22 -7.02 2.68
N THR A 142 9.88 -5.74 2.72
CA THR A 142 9.61 -4.94 3.92
C THR A 142 8.57 -3.88 3.59
N GLY A 143 8.16 -3.04 4.54
CA GLY A 143 7.21 -1.96 4.29
C GLY A 143 6.19 -1.79 5.41
N THR A 144 4.97 -1.39 5.04
CA THR A 144 3.93 -1.05 6.01
C THR A 144 2.71 -1.96 5.89
N SER A 145 2.12 -2.29 7.04
CA SER A 145 0.83 -2.98 7.15
C SER A 145 -0.30 -1.98 7.34
N ASP A 146 -1.44 -2.27 6.73
CA ASP A 146 -2.70 -1.54 6.91
C ASP A 146 -3.70 -2.30 7.81
N LEU A 147 -3.23 -3.21 8.64
CA LEU A 147 -4.11 -3.94 9.54
C LEU A 147 -4.90 -2.97 10.42
N THR A 148 -6.19 -2.82 10.14
CA THR A 148 -7.11 -1.94 10.87
C THR A 148 -7.72 -2.67 12.07
N PRO A 149 -8.21 -1.92 13.09
CA PRO A 149 -8.75 -2.51 14.29
C PRO A 149 -10.16 -3.07 14.09
N VAL A 150 -10.31 -4.23 13.45
CA VAL A 150 -11.59 -4.87 13.11
C VAL A 150 -12.53 -4.96 14.32
N ALA A 151 -12.02 -5.32 15.49
CA ALA A 151 -12.82 -5.38 16.71
C ALA A 151 -13.46 -4.02 17.05
N LYS A 152 -12.68 -2.93 17.01
CA LYS A 152 -13.20 -1.57 17.27
C LYS A 152 -14.23 -1.12 16.21
N GLN A 153 -14.12 -1.59 14.99
CA GLN A 153 -15.11 -1.31 13.93
C GLN A 153 -16.45 -1.99 14.22
N LEU A 154 -16.43 -3.22 14.73
CA LEU A 154 -17.65 -3.90 15.16
C LEU A 154 -18.19 -3.36 16.49
N GLU A 155 -17.33 -2.93 17.43
CA GLU A 155 -17.72 -2.19 18.63
C GLU A 155 -18.41 -0.86 18.26
N LEU A 156 -17.87 -0.13 17.27
CA LEU A 156 -18.48 1.08 16.74
C LEU A 156 -19.88 0.81 16.21
N LEU A 157 -20.09 -0.27 15.46
CA LEU A 157 -21.42 -0.68 15.01
C LEU A 157 -22.36 -0.89 16.18
N LYS A 158 -21.92 -1.57 17.25
CA LYS A 158 -22.72 -1.79 18.46
C LYS A 158 -23.00 -0.51 19.22
N ALA A 159 -22.06 0.43 19.25
CA ALA A 159 -22.26 1.74 19.88
C ALA A 159 -23.30 2.58 19.10
N ILE A 160 -23.27 2.50 17.75
CA ILE A 160 -24.24 3.20 16.89
C ILE A 160 -25.61 2.53 16.95
N ARG A 161 -25.68 1.18 16.92
CA ARG A 161 -26.92 0.42 16.87
C ARG A 161 -26.87 -0.78 17.81
N PRO A 162 -27.14 -0.59 19.11
CA PRO A 162 -27.03 -1.62 20.15
C PRO A 162 -27.87 -2.89 19.91
N GLU A 163 -28.99 -2.76 19.21
CA GLU A 163 -29.92 -3.86 18.92
C GLU A 163 -29.42 -4.77 17.78
N THR A 164 -28.34 -4.44 17.07
CA THR A 164 -27.75 -5.27 16.02
C THR A 164 -27.40 -6.66 16.57
N LYS A 165 -27.86 -7.70 15.87
CA LYS A 165 -27.59 -9.10 16.20
C LYS A 165 -26.86 -9.86 15.10
N ARG A 166 -27.07 -9.48 13.83
CA ARG A 166 -26.52 -10.17 12.67
C ARG A 166 -25.77 -9.17 11.78
N VAL A 167 -24.52 -9.45 11.49
CA VAL A 167 -23.68 -8.61 10.64
C VAL A 167 -23.29 -9.39 9.40
N GLY A 168 -23.60 -8.86 8.21
CA GLY A 168 -23.17 -9.40 6.95
C GLY A 168 -21.79 -8.90 6.59
N VAL A 169 -20.83 -9.78 6.41
CA VAL A 169 -19.47 -9.45 5.98
C VAL A 169 -19.30 -9.78 4.52
N LEU A 170 -19.11 -8.74 3.70
CA LEU A 170 -18.80 -8.93 2.27
C LEU A 170 -17.28 -9.05 2.12
N TYR A 171 -16.82 -10.14 1.52
CA TYR A 171 -15.40 -10.40 1.37
C TYR A 171 -15.10 -11.29 0.16
N ASN A 172 -13.89 -11.14 -0.41
CA ASN A 172 -13.40 -12.02 -1.45
C ASN A 172 -12.56 -13.17 -0.82
N PRO A 173 -13.03 -14.42 -0.87
CA PRO A 173 -12.27 -15.55 -0.33
C PRO A 173 -10.96 -15.85 -1.08
N GLY A 174 -10.75 -15.26 -2.26
CA GLY A 174 -9.51 -15.35 -3.02
C GLY A 174 -8.44 -14.36 -2.58
N GLU A 175 -8.75 -13.41 -1.69
CA GLU A 175 -7.80 -12.43 -1.16
C GLU A 175 -7.38 -12.81 0.28
N ALA A 176 -6.07 -13.06 0.50
CA ALA A 176 -5.56 -13.45 1.82
C ALA A 176 -5.84 -12.38 2.91
N ASN A 177 -5.73 -11.08 2.57
CA ASN A 177 -6.10 -9.97 3.46
C ASN A 177 -7.56 -10.05 3.92
N SER A 178 -8.47 -10.39 3.03
CA SER A 178 -9.91 -10.48 3.33
C SER A 178 -10.22 -11.66 4.24
N VAL A 179 -9.56 -12.80 4.02
CA VAL A 179 -9.69 -13.98 4.88
C VAL A 179 -9.20 -13.69 6.30
N VAL A 180 -8.03 -13.06 6.46
CA VAL A 180 -7.52 -12.66 7.78
C VAL A 180 -8.52 -11.76 8.51
N GLN A 181 -9.05 -10.74 7.84
CA GLN A 181 -10.00 -9.82 8.46
C GLN A 181 -11.36 -10.48 8.77
N LEU A 182 -11.78 -11.44 7.95
CA LEU A 182 -12.97 -12.25 8.26
C LEU A 182 -12.78 -13.04 9.56
N GLU A 183 -11.62 -13.66 9.79
CA GLU A 183 -11.33 -14.37 11.03
C GLU A 183 -11.34 -13.40 12.23
N LEU A 184 -10.68 -12.25 12.12
CA LEU A 184 -10.71 -11.21 13.15
C LEU A 184 -12.14 -10.71 13.43
N ALA A 185 -12.95 -10.56 12.38
CA ALA A 185 -14.35 -10.16 12.52
C ALA A 185 -15.18 -11.27 13.19
N ARG A 186 -14.89 -12.54 12.94
CA ARG A 186 -15.56 -13.69 13.56
C ARG A 186 -15.28 -13.73 15.06
N ASP A 187 -14.03 -13.54 15.46
CA ASP A 187 -13.62 -13.52 16.86
C ASP A 187 -14.29 -12.36 17.60
N ALA A 188 -14.18 -11.14 17.04
CA ALA A 188 -14.80 -9.94 17.61
C ALA A 188 -16.32 -10.03 17.68
N ALA A 189 -16.98 -10.60 16.66
CA ALA A 189 -18.43 -10.82 16.67
C ALA A 189 -18.84 -11.78 17.78
N GLY A 190 -18.04 -12.85 18.03
CA GLY A 190 -18.28 -13.77 19.14
C GLY A 190 -18.23 -13.07 20.51
N GLU A 191 -17.25 -12.20 20.73
CA GLU A 191 -17.11 -11.42 21.98
C GLU A 191 -18.26 -10.42 22.17
N LEU A 192 -18.74 -9.81 21.07
CA LEU A 192 -19.84 -8.83 21.07
C LEU A 192 -21.24 -9.44 21.05
N GLY A 193 -21.36 -10.77 21.02
CA GLY A 193 -22.64 -11.48 20.91
C GLY A 193 -23.34 -11.23 19.56
N LEU A 194 -22.57 -11.00 18.49
CA LEU A 194 -23.06 -10.84 17.13
C LEU A 194 -22.99 -12.18 16.37
N ALA A 195 -23.98 -12.46 15.57
CA ALA A 195 -23.92 -13.53 14.57
C ALA A 195 -23.36 -12.98 13.26
N LEU A 196 -22.24 -13.50 12.83
CA LEU A 196 -21.62 -13.12 11.57
C LEU A 196 -22.21 -13.94 10.42
N VAL A 197 -22.62 -13.27 9.36
CA VAL A 197 -23.15 -13.87 8.12
C VAL A 197 -22.14 -13.58 7.01
N GLU A 198 -21.48 -14.62 6.53
CA GLU A 198 -20.52 -14.52 5.43
C GLU A 198 -21.23 -14.32 4.09
N ILE A 199 -20.75 -13.36 3.32
CA ILE A 199 -21.25 -12.99 2.01
C ILE A 199 -20.07 -12.95 1.04
N PRO A 200 -19.71 -14.11 0.45
CA PRO A 200 -18.57 -14.17 -0.45
C PRO A 200 -18.85 -13.41 -1.75
N VAL A 201 -17.76 -12.80 -2.27
CA VAL A 201 -17.74 -12.02 -3.51
C VAL A 201 -16.55 -12.45 -4.34
N ASP A 202 -16.77 -13.06 -5.50
CA ASP A 202 -15.68 -13.60 -6.33
C ASP A 202 -15.02 -12.53 -7.22
N ASN A 203 -15.75 -11.45 -7.56
CA ASN A 203 -15.28 -10.37 -8.43
C ASN A 203 -16.15 -9.12 -8.26
N SER A 204 -15.65 -7.97 -8.74
CA SER A 204 -16.30 -6.66 -8.59
C SER A 204 -17.70 -6.60 -9.25
N SER A 205 -17.94 -7.32 -10.33
CA SER A 205 -19.25 -7.32 -11.01
C SER A 205 -20.33 -8.05 -10.21
N SER A 206 -19.99 -8.94 -9.29
CA SER A 206 -20.92 -9.69 -8.44
C SER A 206 -21.25 -8.97 -7.12
N VAL A 207 -20.55 -7.88 -6.77
CA VAL A 207 -20.73 -7.15 -5.50
C VAL A 207 -22.18 -6.76 -5.23
N TYR A 208 -22.88 -6.17 -6.21
CA TYR A 208 -24.27 -5.79 -6.04
C TYR A 208 -25.17 -6.97 -5.67
N GLN A 209 -25.04 -8.07 -6.41
CA GLN A 209 -25.86 -9.25 -6.18
C GLN A 209 -25.54 -9.92 -4.83
N SER A 210 -24.27 -9.97 -4.47
CA SER A 210 -23.85 -10.48 -3.16
C SER A 210 -24.39 -9.61 -2.03
N ALA A 211 -24.27 -8.28 -2.11
CA ALA A 211 -24.85 -7.36 -1.14
C ALA A 211 -26.37 -7.50 -1.04
N GLN A 212 -27.07 -7.63 -2.18
CA GLN A 212 -28.51 -7.83 -2.22
C GLN A 212 -28.96 -9.13 -1.54
N SER A 213 -28.13 -10.17 -1.56
CA SER A 213 -28.41 -11.43 -0.89
C SER A 213 -28.45 -11.33 0.64
N ALA A 214 -27.87 -10.28 1.21
CA ALA A 214 -27.88 -10.00 2.65
C ALA A 214 -29.21 -9.44 3.15
N VAL A 215 -30.00 -8.82 2.26
CA VAL A 215 -31.24 -8.12 2.64
C VAL A 215 -32.24 -9.09 3.28
N GLY A 216 -32.75 -8.71 4.46
CA GLY A 216 -33.63 -9.53 5.28
C GLY A 216 -32.93 -10.62 6.11
N ARG A 217 -31.65 -10.86 5.90
CA ARG A 217 -30.85 -11.85 6.64
C ARG A 217 -30.00 -11.24 7.72
N VAL A 218 -29.61 -9.97 7.55
CA VAL A 218 -28.70 -9.24 8.45
C VAL A 218 -29.33 -7.94 8.95
N ASP A 219 -28.75 -7.36 9.98
CA ASP A 219 -29.17 -6.11 10.60
C ASP A 219 -28.20 -4.96 10.27
N ALA A 220 -27.01 -5.29 9.79
CA ALA A 220 -25.98 -4.37 9.33
C ALA A 220 -25.04 -5.04 8.33
N LEU A 221 -24.27 -4.24 7.58
CA LEU A 221 -23.20 -4.69 6.67
C LEU A 221 -21.84 -4.22 7.18
N TYR A 222 -20.84 -5.06 6.96
CA TYR A 222 -19.44 -4.77 7.18
C TYR A 222 -18.63 -5.12 5.93
N VAL A 223 -17.82 -4.18 5.47
CA VAL A 223 -16.85 -4.38 4.38
C VAL A 223 -15.46 -4.10 4.94
N PRO A 224 -14.63 -5.14 5.14
CA PRO A 224 -13.25 -4.97 5.54
C PRO A 224 -12.40 -4.29 4.44
N THR A 225 -11.08 -4.22 4.61
CA THR A 225 -10.18 -3.76 3.54
C THR A 225 -10.03 -4.84 2.45
N ASP A 226 -11.08 -5.05 1.70
CA ASP A 226 -11.23 -6.01 0.60
C ASP A 226 -11.15 -5.29 -0.73
N ASN A 227 -10.12 -5.55 -1.52
CA ASN A 227 -9.88 -4.82 -2.76
C ASN A 227 -11.02 -4.99 -3.78
N THR A 228 -11.56 -6.20 -3.89
CA THR A 228 -12.65 -6.53 -4.82
C THR A 228 -13.92 -5.78 -4.46
N VAL A 229 -14.35 -5.84 -3.20
CA VAL A 229 -15.59 -5.21 -2.73
C VAL A 229 -15.46 -3.68 -2.73
N VAL A 230 -14.32 -3.15 -2.22
CA VAL A 230 -14.07 -1.72 -2.16
C VAL A 230 -14.01 -1.10 -3.56
N SER A 231 -13.48 -1.79 -4.57
CA SER A 231 -13.46 -1.30 -5.95
C SER A 231 -14.87 -1.05 -6.53
N ALA A 232 -15.89 -1.72 -6.00
CA ALA A 232 -17.31 -1.59 -6.40
C ALA A 232 -18.22 -1.17 -5.24
N LEU A 233 -17.70 -0.43 -4.28
CA LEU A 233 -18.35 -0.08 -3.01
C LEU A 233 -19.71 0.61 -3.20
N GLU A 234 -19.89 1.42 -4.25
CA GLU A 234 -21.15 2.09 -4.56
C GLU A 234 -22.30 1.10 -4.70
N SER A 235 -22.01 -0.12 -5.18
CA SER A 235 -23.00 -1.20 -5.26
C SER A 235 -23.48 -1.65 -3.87
N VAL A 236 -22.58 -1.70 -2.89
CA VAL A 236 -22.93 -2.00 -1.49
C VAL A 236 -23.70 -0.86 -0.86
N ILE A 237 -23.28 0.39 -1.09
CA ILE A 237 -23.91 1.59 -0.56
C ILE A 237 -25.37 1.67 -1.03
N ILE A 238 -25.63 1.46 -2.33
CA ILE A 238 -26.98 1.46 -2.89
C ILE A 238 -27.89 0.44 -2.18
N VAL A 239 -27.37 -0.78 -1.94
CA VAL A 239 -28.13 -1.81 -1.24
C VAL A 239 -28.36 -1.44 0.22
N ALA A 240 -27.32 -0.94 0.92
CA ALA A 240 -27.39 -0.50 2.31
C ALA A 240 -28.43 0.62 2.51
N GLU A 241 -28.44 1.63 1.65
CA GLU A 241 -29.38 2.75 1.70
C GLU A 241 -30.82 2.30 1.41
N ASN A 242 -31.02 1.48 0.38
CA ASN A 242 -32.35 0.98 0.00
C ASN A 242 -32.95 0.04 1.07
N ALA A 243 -32.13 -0.82 1.68
CA ALA A 243 -32.54 -1.76 2.70
C ALA A 243 -32.50 -1.20 4.13
N LYS A 244 -32.05 0.07 4.30
CA LYS A 244 -31.83 0.71 5.62
C LYS A 244 -30.90 -0.10 6.53
N LEU A 245 -29.83 -0.62 5.96
CA LEU A 245 -28.79 -1.37 6.67
C LEU A 245 -27.61 -0.42 6.98
N PRO A 246 -27.19 -0.25 8.23
CA PRO A 246 -25.94 0.42 8.57
C PRO A 246 -24.77 -0.25 7.83
N LEU A 247 -23.88 0.55 7.26
CA LEU A 247 -22.67 0.07 6.58
C LEU A 247 -21.43 0.59 7.30
N ILE A 248 -20.71 -0.31 7.96
CA ILE A 248 -19.37 -0.07 8.52
C ILE A 248 -18.33 -0.59 7.54
N VAL A 249 -17.21 0.12 7.44
CA VAL A 249 -16.14 -0.20 6.48
C VAL A 249 -14.77 -0.22 7.13
N GLY A 250 -13.80 -0.85 6.48
CA GLY A 250 -12.43 -1.01 6.97
C GLY A 250 -11.54 0.22 6.79
N GLU A 251 -11.92 1.20 5.93
CA GLU A 251 -11.03 2.31 5.61
C GLU A 251 -11.79 3.65 5.37
N THR A 252 -11.06 4.76 5.54
CA THR A 252 -11.58 6.13 5.61
C THR A 252 -12.19 6.61 4.28
N ASP A 253 -11.57 6.30 3.15
CA ASP A 253 -12.04 6.80 1.84
C ASP A 253 -13.39 6.20 1.45
N SER A 254 -13.71 5.00 1.91
CA SER A 254 -15.04 4.39 1.75
C SER A 254 -16.13 5.16 2.51
N VAL A 255 -15.82 5.78 3.64
CA VAL A 255 -16.77 6.66 4.35
C VAL A 255 -17.05 7.93 3.54
N ARG A 256 -16.02 8.52 2.92
CA ARG A 256 -16.16 9.67 2.02
C ARG A 256 -17.05 9.32 0.81
N ARG A 257 -16.98 8.10 0.29
CA ARG A 257 -17.80 7.59 -0.82
C ARG A 257 -19.26 7.32 -0.44
N GLY A 258 -19.59 7.24 0.83
CA GLY A 258 -20.98 7.08 1.30
C GLY A 258 -21.21 5.87 2.22
N ALA A 259 -20.18 5.19 2.71
CA ALA A 259 -20.34 4.30 3.86
C ALA A 259 -20.58 5.13 5.13
N MET A 260 -21.18 4.52 6.16
CA MET A 260 -21.63 5.26 7.34
C MET A 260 -20.50 5.66 8.28
N ALA A 261 -19.59 4.74 8.59
CA ALA A 261 -18.55 4.98 9.59
C ALA A 261 -17.40 3.97 9.51
N THR A 262 -16.23 4.38 10.05
CA THR A 262 -15.07 3.52 10.29
C THR A 262 -14.24 4.00 11.47
N ILE A 263 -13.39 3.11 11.99
CA ILE A 263 -12.19 3.45 12.75
C ILE A 263 -11.02 2.91 11.95
N SER A 264 -10.17 3.78 11.41
CA SER A 264 -9.15 3.40 10.44
C SER A 264 -7.93 4.31 10.47
N ILE A 265 -6.95 3.97 9.66
CA ILE A 265 -5.72 4.74 9.43
C ILE A 265 -5.88 5.65 8.20
N ASP A 266 -4.99 6.65 8.09
CA ASP A 266 -4.86 7.48 6.90
C ASP A 266 -3.91 6.84 5.89
N TYR A 267 -4.42 6.45 4.72
CA TYR A 267 -3.64 5.75 3.70
C TYR A 267 -2.59 6.63 3.01
N TYR A 268 -2.82 7.94 2.92
CA TYR A 268 -1.79 8.85 2.43
C TYR A 268 -0.58 8.87 3.37
N SER A 269 -0.83 8.94 4.67
CA SER A 269 0.23 8.86 5.70
C SER A 269 0.93 7.50 5.71
N LEU A 270 0.21 6.40 5.45
CA LEU A 270 0.78 5.07 5.30
C LEU A 270 1.78 5.02 4.13
N GLY A 271 1.40 5.57 2.99
CA GLY A 271 2.29 5.69 1.83
C GLY A 271 3.55 6.52 2.11
N ARG A 272 3.39 7.65 2.82
CA ARG A 272 4.52 8.47 3.27
C ARG A 272 5.47 7.70 4.19
N GLN A 273 4.93 6.92 5.11
CA GLN A 273 5.75 6.08 5.98
C GLN A 273 6.53 5.03 5.18
N THR A 274 5.88 4.38 4.20
CA THR A 274 6.53 3.43 3.29
C THR A 274 7.67 4.08 2.51
N ALA A 275 7.51 5.33 2.06
CA ALA A 275 8.56 6.08 1.37
C ALA A 275 9.79 6.34 2.26
N ARG A 276 9.59 6.62 3.55
CA ARG A 276 10.72 6.77 4.50
C ARG A 276 11.50 5.48 4.67
N MET A 277 10.84 4.34 4.59
CA MET A 277 11.52 3.04 4.56
C MET A 277 12.28 2.84 3.24
N ALA A 278 11.72 3.29 2.10
CA ALA A 278 12.44 3.30 0.82
C ALA A 278 13.75 4.09 0.91
N LEU A 279 13.74 5.26 1.54
CA LEU A 279 14.95 6.09 1.72
C LEU A 279 16.03 5.37 2.54
N GLN A 280 15.66 4.51 3.50
CA GLN A 280 16.65 3.71 4.22
C GLN A 280 17.35 2.71 3.31
N ILE A 281 16.62 2.10 2.38
CA ILE A 281 17.20 1.19 1.37
C ILE A 281 18.06 1.98 0.39
N LEU A 282 17.55 3.08 -0.16
CA LEU A 282 18.19 3.84 -1.24
C LEU A 282 19.45 4.60 -0.77
N GLU A 283 19.44 5.18 0.44
CA GLU A 283 20.52 6.03 0.93
C GLU A 283 21.49 5.30 1.85
N LYS A 284 20.99 4.32 2.61
CA LYS A 284 21.78 3.63 3.64
C LYS A 284 22.08 2.18 3.30
N ASN A 285 21.63 1.70 2.14
CA ASN A 285 21.72 0.30 1.73
C ASN A 285 21.17 -0.64 2.83
N ALA A 286 20.08 -0.23 3.49
CA ALA A 286 19.42 -1.07 4.48
C ALA A 286 18.88 -2.34 3.80
N ASP A 287 19.08 -3.48 4.47
CA ASP A 287 18.62 -4.77 3.97
C ASP A 287 17.15 -5.00 4.34
N PRO A 288 16.24 -5.14 3.36
CA PRO A 288 14.83 -5.43 3.63
C PRO A 288 14.60 -6.60 4.57
N ALA A 289 15.45 -7.63 4.50
CA ALA A 289 15.36 -8.82 5.35
C ALA A 289 15.48 -8.52 6.85
N SER A 290 16.07 -7.39 7.21
CA SER A 290 16.29 -6.96 8.59
C SER A 290 15.46 -5.73 9.00
N MET A 291 14.71 -5.14 8.07
CA MET A 291 13.85 -3.98 8.32
C MET A 291 12.47 -4.45 8.77
N PRO A 292 12.04 -4.18 10.03
CA PRO A 292 10.73 -4.59 10.51
C PRO A 292 9.59 -4.04 9.63
N ILE A 293 8.49 -4.78 9.56
CA ILE A 293 7.23 -4.25 9.03
C ILE A 293 6.71 -3.21 10.01
N GLU A 294 6.32 -2.05 9.50
CA GLU A 294 5.81 -0.94 10.31
C GLU A 294 4.29 -0.82 10.22
N TYR A 295 3.69 -0.19 11.22
CA TYR A 295 2.26 0.11 11.31
C TYR A 295 2.07 1.61 11.53
N LEU A 296 0.91 2.15 11.13
CA LEU A 296 0.47 3.46 11.62
C LEU A 296 -0.18 3.26 13.00
N GLU A 297 0.32 3.99 14.00
CA GLU A 297 -0.19 3.88 15.38
C GLU A 297 -1.53 4.62 15.58
N ASN A 298 -1.74 5.71 14.84
CA ASN A 298 -2.92 6.56 14.98
C ASN A 298 -4.06 6.05 14.12
N VAL A 299 -5.18 5.76 14.78
CA VAL A 299 -6.45 5.48 14.12
C VAL A 299 -7.42 6.63 14.33
N GLU A 300 -8.29 6.88 13.37
CA GLU A 300 -9.25 7.96 13.34
C GLU A 300 -10.68 7.41 13.29
N LEU A 301 -11.57 8.01 14.08
CA LEU A 301 -13.00 7.81 13.95
C LEU A 301 -13.51 8.73 12.84
N VAL A 302 -14.09 8.14 11.80
CA VAL A 302 -14.61 8.86 10.65
C VAL A 302 -16.08 8.52 10.44
N LEU A 303 -16.92 9.53 10.28
CA LEU A 303 -18.37 9.42 10.18
C LEU A 303 -18.89 10.12 8.92
N ASN A 304 -19.99 9.61 8.36
CA ASN A 304 -20.76 10.27 7.31
C ASN A 304 -22.22 10.43 7.76
N LEU A 305 -22.61 11.65 8.11
CA LEU A 305 -23.93 11.97 8.65
C LEU A 305 -25.03 11.79 7.57
N GLY A 306 -24.72 12.19 6.34
CA GLY A 306 -25.66 12.01 5.24
C GLY A 306 -25.91 10.53 4.92
N ALA A 307 -24.86 9.71 4.90
CA ALA A 307 -24.97 8.26 4.71
C ALA A 307 -25.78 7.61 5.85
N ALA A 308 -25.48 7.93 7.11
CA ALA A 308 -26.23 7.45 8.26
C ALA A 308 -27.73 7.75 8.11
N LYS A 309 -28.08 8.99 7.77
CA LYS A 309 -29.47 9.39 7.53
C LYS A 309 -30.11 8.61 6.39
N ARG A 310 -29.40 8.41 5.27
CA ARG A 310 -29.93 7.63 4.12
C ARG A 310 -30.12 6.16 4.50
N MET A 311 -29.28 5.60 5.37
CA MET A 311 -29.39 4.24 5.93
C MET A 311 -30.39 4.15 7.10
N GLY A 312 -31.05 5.27 7.47
CA GLY A 312 -32.05 5.27 8.55
C GLY A 312 -31.46 5.17 9.95
N VAL A 313 -30.25 5.65 10.15
CA VAL A 313 -29.50 5.62 11.41
C VAL A 313 -29.32 7.05 11.93
N GLU A 314 -29.57 7.23 13.22
CA GLU A 314 -29.19 8.45 13.95
C GLU A 314 -27.89 8.15 14.72
N LEU A 315 -26.84 8.92 14.46
CA LEU A 315 -25.54 8.73 15.12
C LEU A 315 -25.58 9.34 16.53
N PRO A 316 -25.06 8.67 17.55
CA PRO A 316 -24.94 9.22 18.90
C PRO A 316 -24.14 10.52 18.92
N THR A 317 -24.62 11.54 19.65
CA THR A 317 -23.99 12.87 19.74
C THR A 317 -22.55 12.79 20.24
N GLU A 318 -22.28 11.87 21.17
CA GLU A 318 -20.96 11.61 21.73
C GLU A 318 -19.98 11.16 20.64
N LEU A 319 -20.37 10.21 19.78
CA LEU A 319 -19.54 9.74 18.66
C LEU A 319 -19.29 10.86 17.65
N VAL A 320 -20.29 11.68 17.37
CA VAL A 320 -20.12 12.84 16.46
C VAL A 320 -19.12 13.84 17.05
N ALA A 321 -19.12 14.04 18.37
CA ALA A 321 -18.18 14.95 19.04
C ALA A 321 -16.74 14.39 19.09
N GLU A 322 -16.57 13.08 19.09
CA GLU A 322 -15.26 12.40 19.10
C GLU A 322 -14.67 12.17 17.71
N ALA A 323 -15.46 12.33 16.66
CA ALA A 323 -15.03 12.06 15.30
C ALA A 323 -13.89 12.98 14.85
N SER A 324 -12.83 12.39 14.30
CA SER A 324 -11.71 13.12 13.71
C SER A 324 -12.09 13.76 12.38
N GLN A 325 -12.99 13.10 11.63
CA GLN A 325 -13.49 13.57 10.34
C GLN A 325 -14.99 13.29 10.21
N ILE A 326 -15.72 14.24 9.65
CA ILE A 326 -17.17 14.13 9.40
C ILE A 326 -17.45 14.51 7.94
N PHE A 327 -18.20 13.65 7.26
CA PHE A 327 -18.75 13.87 5.92
C PHE A 327 -20.28 13.98 5.99
N ASP A 328 -20.87 14.66 4.97
CA ASP A 328 -22.33 14.86 4.78
C ASP A 328 -22.83 14.19 3.49
#